data_2f155eea14c4422247d59974c5c21115
#
_entry.id   2f155eea14c4422247d59974c5c21115
#
_cell.length_a   1.000
_cell.length_b   1.000
_cell.length_c   1.000
_cell.angle_alpha   90.00
_cell.angle_beta   90.00
_cell.angle_gamma   90.00
#
_symmetry.space_group_name_H-M   'P 1'
#
loop_
_entity.id
_entity.type
_entity.pdbx_description
1 polymer ?
#
loop_
_entity_poly.entity_id
_entity_poly.type
_entity_poly.pdbx_seq_one_letter_code
_entity_poly.pdbx_strand_id
1 'polypeptide(L)'
;AGGFIQRELILPACEKKGYPKTTEGIEQLLIYRMTDYFDDIEIIDSDDYQADLSTMELYKKKPLTLGYVEATEIMQKGSNALIRTLEGDLDVEIQNDIYIMIGIKGEVYPIMKEKFEKGYKRLDSPYLFKGEYEPVIRDSREGQNISLIPHAKACFSTGESFIYVKQLDHRVKVFTPWDEEKYMLGKEGDYLAVRKDDL
;
A
#
# COMPACT_ATOMS: atom_id res chain seq x y z
N ALA A 1 -12.73 -6.08 -13.24
CA ALA A 1 -12.83 -7.54 -13.31
C ALA A 1 -14.27 -7.96 -13.03
N GLY A 2 -15.00 -8.41 -14.07
CA GLY A 2 -16.37 -8.93 -13.94
C GLY A 2 -16.31 -10.33 -13.31
N GLY A 3 -16.78 -10.45 -12.08
CA GLY A 3 -17.01 -11.76 -11.47
C GLY A 3 -18.39 -12.28 -11.83
N PHE A 4 -18.49 -13.56 -12.21
CA PHE A 4 -19.78 -14.22 -12.38
C PHE A 4 -20.30 -14.65 -11.00
N ILE A 5 -21.50 -14.18 -10.63
CA ILE A 5 -22.21 -14.69 -9.46
C ILE A 5 -23.06 -15.89 -9.91
N GLN A 6 -22.81 -17.06 -9.30
CA GLN A 6 -23.63 -18.24 -9.59
C GLN A 6 -25.05 -18.02 -9.05
N ARG A 7 -26.03 -18.15 -9.94
CA ARG A 7 -27.45 -17.91 -9.64
C ARG A 7 -27.95 -18.75 -8.44
N GLU A 8 -27.44 -19.96 -8.33
CA GLU A 8 -27.81 -20.91 -7.24
C GLU A 8 -27.33 -20.44 -5.86
N LEU A 9 -26.32 -19.58 -5.80
CA LEU A 9 -25.83 -19.01 -4.53
C LEU A 9 -26.61 -17.75 -4.11
N ILE A 10 -27.16 -16.99 -5.06
CA ILE A 10 -27.82 -15.72 -4.77
C ILE A 10 -29.33 -15.91 -4.50
N LEU A 11 -29.99 -16.90 -5.12
CA LEU A 11 -31.43 -17.14 -4.94
C LEU A 11 -31.85 -17.41 -3.48
N PRO A 12 -31.11 -18.19 -2.67
CA PRO A 12 -31.42 -18.35 -1.25
C PRO A 12 -31.31 -17.05 -0.45
N ALA A 13 -30.40 -16.13 -0.85
CA ALA A 13 -30.27 -14.83 -0.21
C ALA A 13 -31.45 -13.91 -0.53
N CYS A 14 -32.01 -13.97 -1.76
CA CYS A 14 -33.22 -13.26 -2.13
C CYS A 14 -34.41 -13.73 -1.26
N GLU A 15 -34.60 -15.05 -1.14
CA GLU A 15 -35.67 -15.64 -0.32
C GLU A 15 -35.56 -15.21 1.14
N LYS A 16 -34.37 -15.26 1.72
CA LYS A 16 -34.13 -14.85 3.11
C LYS A 16 -34.48 -13.38 3.37
N LYS A 17 -34.36 -12.52 2.35
CA LYS A 17 -34.66 -11.09 2.42
C LYS A 17 -36.06 -10.74 1.92
N GLY A 18 -36.86 -11.72 1.47
CA GLY A 18 -38.20 -11.51 0.97
C GLY A 18 -38.31 -11.00 -0.46
N TYR A 19 -37.22 -11.06 -1.22
CA TYR A 19 -37.23 -10.72 -2.64
C TYR A 19 -37.62 -11.90 -3.51
N PRO A 20 -38.29 -11.70 -4.66
CA PRO A 20 -38.64 -12.78 -5.57
C PRO A 20 -37.37 -13.43 -6.16
N LYS A 21 -37.49 -14.76 -6.43
CA LYS A 21 -36.40 -15.54 -7.06
C LYS A 21 -36.31 -15.29 -8.58
N THR A 22 -36.31 -14.03 -8.98
CA THR A 22 -36.27 -13.56 -10.36
C THR A 22 -35.02 -12.67 -10.57
N THR A 23 -34.77 -12.30 -11.82
CA THR A 23 -33.69 -11.33 -12.14
C THR A 23 -33.91 -10.01 -11.42
N GLU A 24 -35.16 -9.52 -11.38
CA GLU A 24 -35.51 -8.31 -10.63
C GLU A 24 -35.21 -8.42 -9.14
N GLY A 25 -35.58 -9.59 -8.52
CA GLY A 25 -35.31 -9.81 -7.10
C GLY A 25 -33.78 -9.89 -6.81
N ILE A 26 -32.99 -10.41 -7.74
CA ILE A 26 -31.52 -10.41 -7.64
C ILE A 26 -30.99 -8.98 -7.73
N GLU A 27 -31.50 -8.17 -8.66
CA GLU A 27 -31.12 -6.77 -8.78
C GLU A 27 -31.47 -5.97 -7.52
N GLN A 28 -32.65 -6.16 -6.97
CA GLN A 28 -33.09 -5.55 -5.71
C GLN A 28 -32.20 -5.95 -4.53
N LEU A 29 -31.83 -7.24 -4.43
CA LEU A 29 -30.90 -7.71 -3.40
C LEU A 29 -29.51 -7.11 -3.57
N LEU A 30 -29.01 -7.00 -4.80
CA LEU A 30 -27.71 -6.39 -5.08
C LEU A 30 -27.71 -4.89 -4.75
N ILE A 31 -28.78 -4.18 -5.14
CA ILE A 31 -28.94 -2.75 -4.77
C ILE A 31 -28.97 -2.60 -3.25
N TYR A 32 -29.78 -3.38 -2.55
CA TYR A 32 -29.85 -3.36 -1.09
C TYR A 32 -28.49 -3.65 -0.45
N ARG A 33 -27.75 -4.66 -0.93
CA ARG A 33 -26.41 -4.99 -0.44
C ARG A 33 -25.39 -3.92 -0.76
N MET A 34 -25.51 -3.28 -1.92
CA MET A 34 -24.65 -2.14 -2.27
C MET A 34 -24.94 -0.94 -1.37
N THR A 35 -26.21 -0.60 -1.15
CA THR A 35 -26.65 0.48 -0.27
C THR A 35 -26.17 0.22 1.17
N ASP A 36 -26.44 -0.96 1.73
CA ASP A 36 -25.92 -1.37 3.06
C ASP A 36 -24.38 -1.33 3.14
N TYR A 37 -23.72 -1.61 2.01
CA TYR A 37 -22.25 -1.58 1.96
C TYR A 37 -21.68 -0.17 1.89
N PHE A 38 -22.41 0.76 1.25
CA PHE A 38 -21.94 2.14 1.04
C PHE A 38 -22.43 3.13 2.10
N ASP A 39 -23.55 2.87 2.75
CA ASP A 39 -24.12 3.79 3.76
C ASP A 39 -23.27 3.88 5.04
N ASP A 40 -22.39 2.90 5.29
CA ASP A 40 -21.50 2.84 6.46
C ASP A 40 -20.01 3.12 6.12
N ILE A 41 -19.71 3.74 4.98
CA ILE A 41 -18.33 4.05 4.60
C ILE A 41 -18.07 5.54 4.71
N GLU A 42 -17.19 5.93 5.62
CA GLU A 42 -16.59 7.27 5.63
C GLU A 42 -15.65 7.43 4.44
N ILE A 43 -15.73 8.56 3.75
CA ILE A 43 -14.84 8.90 2.65
C ILE A 43 -13.88 9.99 3.13
N ILE A 44 -12.59 9.68 3.08
CA ILE A 44 -11.51 10.62 3.39
C ILE A 44 -10.76 10.93 2.09
N ASP A 45 -10.75 12.20 1.72
CA ASP A 45 -9.83 12.74 0.73
C ASP A 45 -8.63 13.31 1.47
N SER A 46 -7.44 12.77 1.22
CA SER A 46 -6.25 13.17 1.97
C SER A 46 -5.79 14.60 1.68
N ASP A 47 -6.22 15.20 0.57
CA ASP A 47 -5.90 16.60 0.25
C ASP A 47 -6.67 17.58 1.12
N ASP A 48 -7.90 17.22 1.50
CA ASP A 48 -8.80 18.07 2.30
C ASP A 48 -8.93 17.60 3.76
N TYR A 49 -8.33 16.44 4.11
CA TYR A 49 -8.51 15.84 5.41
C TYR A 49 -7.77 16.59 6.52
N GLN A 50 -8.53 17.14 7.45
CA GLN A 50 -7.99 17.72 8.67
C GLN A 50 -8.15 16.73 9.82
N ALA A 51 -7.03 16.09 10.20
CA ALA A 51 -7.02 15.13 11.27
C ALA A 51 -7.34 15.78 12.63
N ASP A 52 -8.35 15.26 13.32
CA ASP A 52 -8.57 15.61 14.73
C ASP A 52 -7.57 14.87 15.63
N LEU A 53 -6.43 15.50 15.90
CA LEU A 53 -5.35 14.92 16.68
C LEU A 53 -5.75 14.63 18.14
N SER A 54 -6.84 15.23 18.64
CA SER A 54 -7.34 14.93 19.99
C SER A 54 -7.91 13.51 20.11
N THR A 55 -8.29 12.92 18.97
CA THR A 55 -8.82 11.54 18.87
C THR A 55 -7.77 10.51 18.45
N MET A 56 -6.53 10.94 18.24
CA MET A 56 -5.44 10.10 17.73
C MET A 56 -4.32 9.95 18.77
N GLU A 57 -3.67 8.80 18.74
CA GLU A 57 -2.51 8.53 19.59
C GLU A 57 -1.20 8.72 18.80
N LEU A 58 -0.18 9.27 19.45
CA LEU A 58 1.13 9.48 18.85
C LEU A 58 1.98 8.22 18.99
N TYR A 59 2.38 7.65 17.86
CA TYR A 59 3.27 6.50 17.79
C TYR A 59 4.61 6.86 17.17
N LYS A 60 5.65 6.19 17.65
CA LYS A 60 6.98 6.22 17.05
C LYS A 60 7.21 4.92 16.29
N LYS A 61 7.68 5.01 15.04
CA LYS A 61 8.06 3.82 14.29
C LYS A 61 9.21 3.08 14.99
N LYS A 62 9.04 1.78 15.20
CA LYS A 62 10.15 0.96 15.73
C LYS A 62 11.28 0.92 14.68
N PRO A 63 12.54 1.08 15.10
CA PRO A 63 13.66 0.88 14.20
C PRO A 63 13.68 -0.58 13.75
N LEU A 64 13.55 -0.80 12.45
CA LEU A 64 13.61 -2.12 11.83
C LEU A 64 14.81 -2.15 10.90
N THR A 65 15.50 -3.30 10.86
CA THR A 65 16.52 -3.54 9.84
C THR A 65 15.82 -3.83 8.51
N LEU A 66 16.11 -3.00 7.52
CA LEU A 66 15.59 -3.07 6.16
C LEU A 66 16.75 -3.28 5.19
N GLY A 67 16.42 -3.70 3.97
CA GLY A 67 17.35 -3.74 2.87
C GLY A 67 17.27 -2.47 2.02
N TYR A 68 18.38 -2.15 1.36
CA TYR A 68 18.40 -1.14 0.29
C TYR A 68 19.42 -1.51 -0.77
N VAL A 69 19.19 -1.04 -1.98
CA VAL A 69 20.10 -1.16 -3.12
C VAL A 69 20.20 0.21 -3.78
N GLU A 70 21.40 0.61 -4.19
CA GLU A 70 21.56 1.77 -5.07
C GLU A 70 21.09 1.37 -6.47
N ALA A 71 20.12 2.08 -7.05
CA ALA A 71 19.46 1.66 -8.28
C ALA A 71 20.44 1.43 -9.44
N THR A 72 21.52 2.20 -9.51
CA THR A 72 22.58 2.07 -10.52
C THR A 72 23.52 0.87 -10.33
N GLU A 73 23.46 0.17 -9.20
CA GLU A 73 24.20 -1.08 -9.01
C GLU A 73 23.53 -2.28 -9.71
N ILE A 74 22.23 -2.15 -10.03
CA ILE A 74 21.43 -3.24 -10.61
C ILE A 74 20.97 -2.97 -12.03
N MET A 75 20.85 -1.69 -12.42
CA MET A 75 20.42 -1.30 -13.77
C MET A 75 21.22 -0.09 -14.25
N GLN A 76 21.34 0.04 -15.57
CA GLN A 76 22.02 1.16 -16.18
C GLN A 76 21.26 2.47 -15.92
N LYS A 77 22.00 3.54 -15.60
CA LYS A 77 21.44 4.88 -15.49
C LYS A 77 20.70 5.29 -16.77
N GLY A 78 19.50 5.86 -16.60
CA GLY A 78 18.61 6.27 -17.69
C GLY A 78 17.72 5.15 -18.24
N SER A 79 17.83 3.91 -17.71
CA SER A 79 16.85 2.85 -18.00
C SER A 79 15.65 2.98 -17.05
N ASN A 80 14.53 2.35 -17.41
CA ASN A 80 13.29 2.38 -16.63
C ASN A 80 13.04 1.03 -15.96
N ALA A 81 12.72 1.08 -14.68
CA ALA A 81 12.33 -0.07 -13.88
C ALA A 81 10.86 0.04 -13.45
N LEU A 82 10.09 -1.02 -13.68
CA LEU A 82 8.77 -1.15 -13.09
C LEU A 82 8.92 -1.74 -11.68
N ILE A 83 8.49 -0.98 -10.69
CA ILE A 83 8.51 -1.35 -9.28
C ILE A 83 7.07 -1.59 -8.84
N ARG A 84 6.77 -2.82 -8.42
CA ARG A 84 5.47 -3.14 -7.84
C ARG A 84 5.50 -2.83 -6.36
N THR A 85 4.85 -1.72 -6.00
CA THR A 85 4.69 -1.29 -4.61
C THR A 85 3.35 -1.79 -4.04
N LEU A 86 3.16 -1.64 -2.72
CA LEU A 86 1.86 -1.92 -2.09
C LEU A 86 0.74 -0.99 -2.58
N GLU A 87 1.10 0.18 -3.10
CA GLU A 87 0.18 1.21 -3.59
C GLU A 87 -0.07 1.12 -5.11
N GLY A 88 0.63 0.20 -5.80
CA GLY A 88 0.50 -0.01 -7.23
C GLY A 88 1.84 -0.11 -7.97
N ASP A 89 1.76 -0.22 -9.27
CA ASP A 89 2.94 -0.29 -10.14
C ASP A 89 3.46 1.13 -10.42
N LEU A 90 4.77 1.32 -10.23
CA LEU A 90 5.47 2.59 -10.43
C LEU A 90 6.59 2.41 -11.44
N ASP A 91 6.60 3.23 -12.50
CA ASP A 91 7.69 3.28 -13.50
C ASP A 91 8.73 4.32 -13.06
N VAL A 92 9.96 3.88 -12.82
CA VAL A 92 11.04 4.70 -12.25
C VAL A 92 12.22 4.72 -13.20
N GLU A 93 12.64 5.91 -13.62
CA GLU A 93 13.90 6.10 -14.33
C GLU A 93 15.08 5.95 -13.36
N ILE A 94 16.01 5.06 -13.67
CA ILE A 94 17.18 4.78 -12.82
C ILE A 94 18.16 5.95 -12.86
N GLN A 95 18.39 6.55 -11.69
CA GLN A 95 19.31 7.68 -11.50
C GLN A 95 20.25 7.42 -10.30
N ASN A 96 21.34 8.19 -10.19
CA ASN A 96 22.35 8.04 -9.13
C ASN A 96 21.83 8.39 -7.73
N ASP A 97 20.74 9.10 -7.66
CA ASP A 97 20.11 9.57 -6.43
C ASP A 97 18.87 8.77 -6.04
N ILE A 98 18.64 7.62 -6.71
CA ILE A 98 17.55 6.71 -6.39
C ILE A 98 18.09 5.46 -5.72
N TYR A 99 17.50 5.14 -4.58
CA TYR A 99 17.68 3.88 -3.87
C TYR A 99 16.39 3.08 -3.92
N ILE A 100 16.51 1.76 -3.90
CA ILE A 100 15.37 0.84 -3.85
C ILE A 100 15.39 0.20 -2.47
N MET A 101 14.35 0.42 -1.71
CA MET A 101 14.17 -0.14 -0.37
C MET A 101 13.55 -1.52 -0.44
N ILE A 102 13.94 -2.38 0.50
CA ILE A 102 13.40 -3.72 0.68
C ILE A 102 12.89 -3.84 2.11
N GLY A 103 11.60 -4.02 2.26
CA GLY A 103 10.95 -4.21 3.54
C GLY A 103 11.11 -5.63 4.08
N ILE A 104 10.59 -5.85 5.28
CA ILE A 104 10.77 -7.12 6.01
C ILE A 104 10.03 -8.30 5.38
N LYS A 105 8.97 -8.05 4.60
CA LYS A 105 8.19 -9.08 3.90
C LYS A 105 8.56 -9.22 2.44
N GLY A 106 9.45 -8.35 1.93
CA GLY A 106 9.86 -8.32 0.52
C GLY A 106 9.19 -7.22 -0.30
N GLU A 107 8.43 -6.34 0.36
CA GLU A 107 7.90 -5.15 -0.28
C GLU A 107 9.03 -4.25 -0.79
N VAL A 108 8.83 -3.68 -1.99
CA VAL A 108 9.84 -2.88 -2.68
C VAL A 108 9.28 -1.50 -2.96
N TYR A 109 10.07 -0.46 -2.71
CA TYR A 109 9.71 0.92 -3.05
C TYR A 109 10.95 1.79 -3.29
N PRO A 110 10.86 2.78 -4.21
CA PRO A 110 11.96 3.71 -4.46
C PRO A 110 11.99 4.80 -3.38
N ILE A 111 13.19 5.31 -3.13
CA ILE A 111 13.42 6.47 -2.26
C ILE A 111 14.53 7.33 -2.83
N MET A 112 14.37 8.65 -2.76
CA MET A 112 15.45 9.58 -3.10
C MET A 112 16.57 9.49 -2.07
N LYS A 113 17.81 9.54 -2.54
CA LYS A 113 19.02 9.50 -1.69
C LYS A 113 18.95 10.48 -0.52
N GLU A 114 18.50 11.70 -0.78
CA GLU A 114 18.36 12.73 0.26
C GLU A 114 17.40 12.30 1.39
N LYS A 115 16.26 11.71 1.05
CA LYS A 115 15.29 11.18 2.02
C LYS A 115 15.85 9.97 2.76
N PHE A 116 16.60 9.11 2.05
CA PHE A 116 17.26 7.97 2.66
C PHE A 116 18.28 8.43 3.71
N GLU A 117 19.18 9.36 3.37
CA GLU A 117 20.23 9.85 4.29
C GLU A 117 19.65 10.55 5.54
N LYS A 118 18.46 11.16 5.42
CA LYS A 118 17.77 11.77 6.57
C LYS A 118 17.08 10.75 7.46
N GLY A 119 16.50 9.69 6.87
CA GLY A 119 15.61 8.76 7.57
C GLY A 119 16.23 7.42 7.93
N TYR A 120 17.41 7.09 7.38
CA TYR A 120 18.01 5.78 7.54
C TYR A 120 19.50 5.86 7.81
N LYS A 121 19.99 4.92 8.60
CA LYS A 121 21.41 4.72 8.86
C LYS A 121 21.87 3.42 8.23
N ARG A 122 22.91 3.49 7.41
CA ARG A 122 23.52 2.31 6.78
C ARG A 122 24.17 1.44 7.83
N LEU A 123 24.10 0.14 7.63
CA LEU A 123 24.87 -0.85 8.36
C LEU A 123 25.95 -1.39 7.45
N ASP A 124 27.13 -1.61 8.00
CA ASP A 124 28.23 -2.23 7.27
C ASP A 124 28.09 -3.77 7.25
N SER A 125 26.98 -4.20 6.68
CA SER A 125 26.62 -5.62 6.58
C SER A 125 25.66 -5.87 5.42
N PRO A 126 25.69 -7.05 4.80
CA PRO A 126 24.68 -7.44 3.82
C PRO A 126 23.31 -7.57 4.49
N TYR A 127 22.26 -7.31 3.73
CA TYR A 127 20.90 -7.52 4.19
C TYR A 127 20.54 -9.02 4.12
N LEU A 128 20.26 -9.63 5.26
CA LEU A 128 19.82 -11.02 5.33
C LEU A 128 18.29 -11.07 5.23
N PHE A 129 17.81 -11.20 4.00
CA PHE A 129 16.39 -11.31 3.74
C PHE A 129 15.80 -12.62 4.28
N LYS A 130 14.66 -12.51 4.97
CA LYS A 130 13.91 -13.62 5.55
C LYS A 130 12.42 -13.55 5.24
N GLY A 131 12.04 -12.67 4.31
CA GLY A 131 10.64 -12.47 3.92
C GLY A 131 10.11 -13.62 3.08
N GLU A 132 8.81 -13.60 2.85
CA GLU A 132 8.09 -14.59 2.07
C GLU A 132 8.20 -14.35 0.57
N TYR A 133 8.21 -13.07 0.16
CA TYR A 133 8.21 -12.68 -1.25
C TYR A 133 9.58 -12.17 -1.65
N GLU A 134 10.17 -12.78 -2.68
CA GLU A 134 11.45 -12.33 -3.22
C GLU A 134 11.32 -10.88 -3.73
N PRO A 135 12.13 -9.93 -3.21
CA PRO A 135 12.12 -8.57 -3.68
C PRO A 135 12.75 -8.46 -5.06
N VAL A 136 11.93 -8.10 -6.04
CA VAL A 136 12.32 -7.95 -7.44
C VAL A 136 11.83 -6.62 -8.00
N ILE A 137 12.57 -6.09 -8.97
CA ILE A 137 12.11 -5.06 -9.88
C ILE A 137 12.07 -5.63 -11.30
N ARG A 138 11.36 -4.99 -12.20
CA ARG A 138 11.26 -5.44 -13.59
C ARG A 138 11.87 -4.40 -14.51
N ASP A 139 12.78 -4.81 -15.38
CA ASP A 139 13.24 -3.96 -16.48
C ASP A 139 12.06 -3.67 -17.43
N SER A 140 11.70 -2.38 -17.58
CA SER A 140 10.55 -1.97 -18.38
C SER A 140 10.75 -2.26 -19.88
N ARG A 141 12.00 -2.29 -20.35
CA ARG A 141 12.34 -2.54 -21.76
C ARG A 141 12.38 -4.03 -22.09
N GLU A 142 13.08 -4.81 -21.27
CA GLU A 142 13.31 -6.23 -21.52
C GLU A 142 12.23 -7.12 -20.89
N GLY A 143 11.46 -6.57 -19.94
CA GLY A 143 10.44 -7.29 -19.22
C GLY A 143 10.99 -8.35 -18.24
N GLN A 144 12.30 -8.34 -17.98
CA GLN A 144 12.98 -9.29 -17.10
C GLN A 144 12.86 -8.84 -15.65
N ASN A 145 12.59 -9.81 -14.76
CA ASN A 145 12.67 -9.57 -13.31
C ASN A 145 14.12 -9.64 -12.84
N ILE A 146 14.50 -8.67 -12.01
CA ILE A 146 15.83 -8.55 -11.42
C ILE A 146 15.70 -8.69 -9.92
N SER A 147 16.35 -9.71 -9.33
CA SER A 147 16.40 -9.93 -7.89
C SER A 147 17.29 -8.87 -7.21
N LEU A 148 16.77 -8.28 -6.13
CA LEU A 148 17.51 -7.28 -5.36
C LEU A 148 18.43 -7.90 -4.31
N ILE A 149 18.17 -9.14 -3.90
CA ILE A 149 18.86 -9.81 -2.79
C ILE A 149 20.38 -9.84 -2.95
N PRO A 150 20.96 -10.16 -4.14
CA PRO A 150 22.41 -10.22 -4.29
C PRO A 150 23.14 -8.91 -4.05
N HIS A 151 22.42 -7.79 -4.16
CA HIS A 151 22.96 -6.43 -4.05
C HIS A 151 22.52 -5.72 -2.76
N ALA A 152 21.66 -6.37 -1.97
CA ALA A 152 21.00 -5.73 -0.83
C ALA A 152 21.98 -5.50 0.33
N LYS A 153 22.07 -4.24 0.75
CA LYS A 153 22.80 -3.76 1.92
C LYS A 153 21.79 -3.50 3.05
N ALA A 154 22.22 -3.64 4.30
CA ALA A 154 21.36 -3.42 5.44
C ALA A 154 21.36 -1.94 5.87
N CYS A 155 20.19 -1.47 6.29
CA CYS A 155 20.03 -0.19 6.96
C CYS A 155 18.96 -0.30 8.05
N PHE A 156 18.89 0.70 8.93
CA PHE A 156 17.77 0.80 9.86
C PHE A 156 17.22 2.23 9.87
N SER A 157 15.93 2.38 10.13
CA SER A 157 15.34 3.69 10.25
C SER A 157 15.85 4.38 11.53
N THR A 158 16.14 5.69 11.47
CA THR A 158 16.61 6.45 12.62
C THR A 158 15.58 6.56 13.74
N GLY A 159 14.33 6.16 13.47
CA GLY A 159 13.25 6.14 14.46
C GLY A 159 12.74 7.51 14.87
N GLU A 160 13.10 8.56 14.16
CA GLU A 160 12.60 9.93 14.41
C GLU A 160 11.25 10.22 13.74
N SER A 161 10.72 9.27 12.97
CA SER A 161 9.42 9.40 12.31
C SER A 161 8.29 9.08 13.29
N PHE A 162 7.45 10.08 13.55
CA PHE A 162 6.23 9.96 14.35
C PHE A 162 5.01 9.96 13.44
N ILE A 163 4.02 9.17 13.84
CA ILE A 163 2.72 9.10 13.18
C ILE A 163 1.61 9.24 14.22
N TYR A 164 0.55 9.93 13.89
CA TYR A 164 -0.70 9.90 14.61
C TYR A 164 -1.55 8.75 14.11
N VAL A 165 -2.15 7.99 15.01
CA VAL A 165 -2.88 6.76 14.67
C VAL A 165 -4.21 6.74 15.40
N LYS A 166 -5.28 6.41 14.68
CA LYS A 166 -6.61 6.15 15.23
C LYS A 166 -7.07 4.77 14.78
N GLN A 167 -7.53 3.95 15.70
CA GLN A 167 -8.17 2.70 15.32
C GLN A 167 -9.56 3.00 14.74
N LEU A 168 -9.88 2.35 13.62
CA LEU A 168 -11.16 2.49 12.95
C LEU A 168 -12.22 1.64 13.66
N ASP A 169 -13.37 2.22 13.92
CA ASP A 169 -14.58 1.57 14.44
C ASP A 169 -15.62 1.27 13.35
N HIS A 170 -15.33 1.72 12.11
CA HIS A 170 -16.15 1.50 10.93
C HIS A 170 -15.29 1.43 9.66
N ARG A 171 -15.93 1.28 8.50
CA ARG A 171 -15.22 1.23 7.21
C ARG A 171 -14.92 2.63 6.70
N VAL A 172 -13.69 2.82 6.21
CA VAL A 172 -13.20 4.11 5.67
C VAL A 172 -12.56 3.88 4.32
N LYS A 173 -12.89 4.73 3.36
CA LYS A 173 -12.17 4.83 2.07
C LYS A 173 -11.27 6.06 2.11
N VAL A 174 -9.99 5.86 1.84
CA VAL A 174 -9.01 6.95 1.76
C VAL A 174 -8.56 7.10 0.32
N PHE A 175 -8.81 8.25 -0.27
CA PHE A 175 -8.25 8.68 -1.53
C PHE A 175 -6.95 9.45 -1.28
N THR A 176 -5.97 9.27 -2.15
CA THR A 176 -4.64 9.88 -2.02
C THR A 176 -4.35 10.79 -3.22
N PRO A 177 -3.49 11.83 -3.07
CA PRO A 177 -3.21 12.79 -4.13
C PRO A 177 -2.61 12.20 -5.39
N TRP A 178 -1.97 11.04 -5.27
CA TRP A 178 -1.30 10.36 -6.39
C TRP A 178 -2.19 9.37 -7.15
N ASP A 179 -3.40 9.10 -6.67
CA ASP A 179 -4.36 8.22 -7.36
C ASP A 179 -5.80 8.57 -6.95
N GLU A 180 -6.43 9.45 -7.73
CA GLU A 180 -7.81 9.89 -7.50
C GLU A 180 -8.85 8.81 -7.85
N GLU A 181 -8.48 7.81 -8.64
CA GLU A 181 -9.39 6.75 -9.08
C GLU A 181 -9.40 5.54 -8.14
N LYS A 182 -8.31 5.33 -7.40
CA LYS A 182 -8.17 4.21 -6.48
C LYS A 182 -8.18 4.69 -5.04
N TYR A 183 -8.74 3.89 -4.19
CA TYR A 183 -8.80 4.16 -2.75
C TYR A 183 -8.22 3.01 -1.95
N MET A 184 -7.71 3.33 -0.78
CA MET A 184 -7.39 2.34 0.25
C MET A 184 -8.63 2.12 1.12
N LEU A 185 -9.00 0.87 1.37
CA LEU A 185 -10.13 0.50 2.20
C LEU A 185 -9.65 0.03 3.58
N GLY A 186 -9.95 0.83 4.59
CA GLY A 186 -9.83 0.44 6.00
C GLY A 186 -11.13 -0.19 6.50
N LYS A 187 -11.02 -1.18 7.38
CA LYS A 187 -12.14 -1.87 8.03
C LYS A 187 -12.12 -1.58 9.53
N GLU A 188 -13.20 -1.91 10.22
CA GLU A 188 -13.22 -1.92 11.68
C GLU A 188 -12.05 -2.73 12.25
N GLY A 189 -11.30 -2.13 13.18
CA GLY A 189 -10.10 -2.68 13.77
C GLY A 189 -8.80 -2.35 13.04
N ASP A 190 -8.85 -1.87 11.79
CA ASP A 190 -7.68 -1.31 11.09
C ASP A 190 -7.30 0.07 11.68
N TYR A 191 -6.23 0.66 11.19
CA TYR A 191 -5.74 1.92 11.70
C TYR A 191 -5.61 2.97 10.60
N LEU A 192 -6.19 4.15 10.84
CA LEU A 192 -5.89 5.36 10.07
C LEU A 192 -4.62 5.99 10.64
N ALA A 193 -3.63 6.23 9.79
CA ALA A 193 -2.36 6.83 10.17
C ALA A 193 -2.11 8.12 9.41
N VAL A 194 -1.73 9.18 10.13
CA VAL A 194 -1.36 10.48 9.58
C VAL A 194 0.06 10.81 10.01
N ARG A 195 0.89 11.22 9.07
CA ARG A 195 2.27 11.62 9.37
C ARG A 195 2.28 12.98 10.06
N LYS A 196 3.17 13.12 11.05
CA LYS A 196 3.30 14.39 11.78
C LYS A 196 3.82 15.53 10.89
N ASP A 197 4.55 15.23 9.85
CA ASP A 197 5.14 16.18 8.91
C ASP A 197 4.20 16.52 7.73
N ASP A 198 3.03 15.90 7.65
CA ASP A 198 1.98 16.17 6.65
C ASP A 198 0.79 16.98 7.24
N LEU A 199 0.95 17.51 8.48
CA LEU A 199 -0.07 18.27 9.20
C LEU A 199 0.08 19.78 8.97
#